data_77998f76dd28981d6c8b639a8923e60f
#
_entry.id   77998f76dd28981d6c8b639a8923e60f
#
_cell.length_a   1.000
_cell.length_b   1.000
_cell.length_c   1.000
_cell.angle_alpha   90.00
_cell.angle_beta   90.00
_cell.angle_gamma   90.00
#
_symmetry.space_group_name_H-M   'P 1'
#
loop_
_entity.id
_entity.type
_entity.pdbx_description
1 polymer ?
#
loop_
_entity_poly.entity_id
_entity_poly.type
_entity_poly.pdbx_seq_one_letter_code
_entity_poly.pdbx_strand_id
1 'polypeptide(L)'
;MSSVIEDTQPSGSASLSLLQRISYGSLDVAGNLLYCFGSTYILYFYTDVAGISLAVAGVILLLARIIDGIDAPIWGIIIDKTRSRYGKCRPWFLWLPLPFAVFSALSFWSPDISMTGKAIYAAISYMIASILFTGLNTPLSAILPLMTLSPKERLVLNSWRMTGGQIGVLLMNATALPLVAFLGNGDDHAGFIYTAITFAIISCALTLFAFKNIREMDTDKIQHEPKLPMKKSFAAMKGNWPWILMVLANLIFWIALQQRNTTIVYYLTYNLDRKDLVPLINSLATIQILFIIAIPFFSKSLAKTWIWVGGLLVATFGGVMMWLAADNITFLIAAWILGNIGSGIACSMPFAMLGFAVDFGAWKTGIKATGILIAFGSTFCIKMGSGLGTAFAAWIMNSFGYVPNHAQSAAGLEGIIWAFIWAPALLFALAAIPLLFFRKYEAMEEKIRHDLETVNS
;
A
#
# COMPACT_ATOMS: atom_id res chain seq x y z
N MET A 1 -28.17 -32.40 -41.72
CA MET A 1 -27.71 -31.04 -41.95
C MET A 1 -27.33 -30.44 -40.61
N SER A 2 -26.09 -30.63 -40.22
CA SER A 2 -25.51 -30.11 -39.00
C SER A 2 -24.78 -28.80 -39.38
N SER A 3 -25.32 -27.66 -38.97
CA SER A 3 -24.67 -26.37 -39.12
C SER A 3 -23.57 -26.25 -38.09
N VAL A 4 -22.35 -26.30 -38.56
CA VAL A 4 -21.13 -25.92 -37.83
C VAL A 4 -21.26 -24.43 -37.47
N ILE A 5 -21.42 -24.17 -36.18
CA ILE A 5 -21.25 -22.80 -35.65
C ILE A 5 -19.75 -22.57 -35.66
N GLU A 6 -19.27 -21.88 -36.69
CA GLU A 6 -17.94 -21.31 -36.73
C GLU A 6 -17.83 -20.25 -35.63
N ASP A 7 -17.06 -20.60 -34.62
CA ASP A 7 -16.66 -19.73 -33.51
C ASP A 7 -15.74 -18.63 -34.07
N THR A 8 -16.33 -17.60 -34.68
CA THR A 8 -15.60 -16.41 -35.13
C THR A 8 -15.15 -15.62 -33.90
N GLN A 9 -14.03 -16.04 -33.32
CA GLN A 9 -13.27 -15.18 -32.42
C GLN A 9 -12.89 -13.90 -33.19
N PRO A 10 -13.18 -12.71 -32.65
CA PRO A 10 -12.74 -11.48 -33.28
C PRO A 10 -11.23 -11.47 -33.38
N SER A 11 -10.72 -11.49 -34.60
CA SER A 11 -9.31 -11.34 -34.95
C SER A 11 -8.79 -9.99 -34.44
N GLY A 12 -8.21 -9.96 -33.24
CA GLY A 12 -7.72 -8.71 -32.61
C GLY A 12 -7.06 -8.87 -31.24
N SER A 13 -6.96 -10.07 -30.67
CA SER A 13 -6.23 -10.27 -29.40
C SER A 13 -4.82 -10.81 -29.67
N ALA A 14 -3.96 -10.00 -30.29
CA ALA A 14 -2.53 -10.30 -30.27
C ALA A 14 -2.09 -10.33 -28.80
N SER A 15 -1.60 -11.50 -28.34
CA SER A 15 -1.04 -11.62 -26.99
C SER A 15 0.09 -10.62 -26.84
N LEU A 16 0.07 -9.87 -25.74
CA LEU A 16 1.14 -8.90 -25.45
C LEU A 16 2.48 -9.61 -25.32
N SER A 17 3.53 -9.00 -25.88
CA SER A 17 4.88 -9.57 -25.82
C SER A 17 5.35 -9.66 -24.37
N LEU A 18 6.26 -10.62 -24.10
CA LEU A 18 6.89 -10.76 -22.80
C LEU A 18 7.56 -9.45 -22.34
N LEU A 19 8.19 -8.73 -23.30
CA LEU A 19 8.81 -7.43 -23.04
C LEU A 19 7.79 -6.39 -22.51
N GLN A 20 6.58 -6.34 -23.08
CA GLN A 20 5.52 -5.44 -22.62
C GLN A 20 5.03 -5.81 -21.21
N ARG A 21 4.91 -7.10 -20.91
CA ARG A 21 4.51 -7.59 -19.58
C ARG A 21 5.56 -7.26 -18.52
N ILE A 22 6.85 -7.51 -18.81
CA ILE A 22 7.98 -7.13 -17.94
C ILE A 22 8.00 -5.62 -17.75
N SER A 23 7.84 -4.84 -18.82
CA SER A 23 7.84 -3.38 -18.77
C SER A 23 6.69 -2.83 -17.92
N TYR A 24 5.51 -3.47 -17.96
CA TYR A 24 4.39 -3.08 -17.11
C TYR A 24 4.65 -3.42 -15.63
N GLY A 25 5.21 -4.59 -15.35
CA GLY A 25 5.64 -4.96 -13.99
C GLY A 25 6.75 -4.07 -13.44
N SER A 26 7.69 -3.62 -14.28
CA SER A 26 8.80 -2.76 -13.85
C SER A 26 8.36 -1.37 -13.36
N LEU A 27 7.18 -0.88 -13.75
CA LEU A 27 6.60 0.36 -13.20
C LEU A 27 6.30 0.24 -11.72
N ASP A 28 5.79 -0.89 -11.27
CA ASP A 28 5.52 -1.13 -9.84
C ASP A 28 6.82 -1.42 -9.06
N VAL A 29 7.83 -2.07 -9.67
CA VAL A 29 9.18 -2.15 -9.06
C VAL A 29 9.70 -0.74 -8.79
N ALA A 30 9.69 0.12 -9.82
CA ALA A 30 10.17 1.49 -9.76
C ALA A 30 9.47 2.32 -8.69
N GLY A 31 8.14 2.28 -8.68
CA GLY A 31 7.33 3.03 -7.72
C GLY A 31 7.54 2.56 -6.28
N ASN A 32 7.50 1.24 -6.05
CA ASN A 32 7.63 0.69 -4.70
C ASN A 32 9.05 0.84 -4.12
N LEU A 33 10.09 0.85 -4.94
CA LEU A 33 11.44 1.03 -4.46
C LEU A 33 11.61 2.35 -3.67
N LEU A 34 11.13 3.47 -4.23
CA LEU A 34 11.19 4.78 -3.57
C LEU A 34 10.08 4.98 -2.54
N TYR A 35 8.85 4.58 -2.88
CA TYR A 35 7.71 4.77 -1.99
C TYR A 35 7.86 3.99 -0.69
N CYS A 36 8.27 2.72 -0.75
CA CYS A 36 8.48 1.91 0.44
C CYS A 36 9.69 2.38 1.24
N PHE A 37 10.77 2.84 0.59
CA PHE A 37 11.90 3.48 1.28
C PHE A 37 11.43 4.70 2.09
N GLY A 38 10.65 5.60 1.48
CA GLY A 38 10.03 6.72 2.18
C GLY A 38 9.12 6.27 3.31
N SER A 39 8.14 5.39 3.03
CA SER A 39 7.15 5.00 4.04
C SER A 39 7.74 4.24 5.24
N THR A 40 8.86 3.55 5.07
CA THR A 40 9.50 2.76 6.13
C THR A 40 10.49 3.59 6.94
N TYR A 41 11.35 4.38 6.27
CA TYR A 41 12.48 5.01 6.93
C TYR A 41 12.36 6.52 7.12
N ILE A 42 11.38 7.20 6.51
CA ILE A 42 11.31 8.66 6.57
C ILE A 42 11.07 9.19 7.99
N LEU A 43 10.27 8.50 8.81
CA LEU A 43 10.08 8.88 10.21
C LEU A 43 11.41 8.81 10.96
N TYR A 44 12.12 7.69 10.84
CA TYR A 44 13.44 7.49 11.45
C TYR A 44 14.44 8.53 10.96
N PHE A 45 14.49 8.81 9.65
CA PHE A 45 15.34 9.85 9.10
C PHE A 45 15.02 11.23 9.68
N TYR A 46 13.75 11.62 9.74
CA TYR A 46 13.38 12.94 10.27
C TYR A 46 13.71 13.09 11.75
N THR A 47 13.52 12.06 12.55
CA THR A 47 13.76 12.12 14.00
C THR A 47 15.23 11.93 14.35
N ASP A 48 15.82 10.82 13.94
CA ASP A 48 17.12 10.37 14.41
C ASP A 48 18.30 10.90 13.58
N VAL A 49 18.05 11.24 12.32
CA VAL A 49 19.09 11.78 11.43
C VAL A 49 18.95 13.31 11.29
N ALA A 50 17.76 13.82 10.93
CA ALA A 50 17.55 15.26 10.73
C ALA A 50 17.29 16.03 12.04
N GLY A 51 16.97 15.34 13.15
CA GLY A 51 16.75 15.93 14.48
C GLY A 51 15.41 16.66 14.64
N ILE A 52 14.43 16.40 13.75
CA ILE A 52 13.07 16.96 13.86
C ILE A 52 12.35 16.23 15.00
N SER A 53 11.59 16.95 15.84
CA SER A 53 10.85 16.32 16.93
C SER A 53 9.84 15.31 16.39
N LEU A 54 9.68 14.20 17.13
CA LEU A 54 8.82 13.08 16.73
C LEU A 54 7.37 13.51 16.51
N ALA A 55 6.87 14.43 17.37
CA ALA A 55 5.52 14.97 17.23
C ALA A 55 5.32 15.73 15.91
N VAL A 56 6.29 16.57 15.53
CA VAL A 56 6.26 17.34 14.28
C VAL A 56 6.40 16.43 13.08
N ALA A 57 7.31 15.46 13.11
CA ALA A 57 7.46 14.46 12.07
C ALA A 57 6.17 13.65 11.84
N GLY A 58 5.51 13.21 12.92
CA GLY A 58 4.21 12.53 12.85
C GLY A 58 3.12 13.38 12.19
N VAL A 59 3.05 14.68 12.51
CA VAL A 59 2.09 15.59 11.86
C VAL A 59 2.39 15.77 10.37
N ILE A 60 3.67 15.94 9.99
CA ILE A 60 4.10 16.07 8.58
C ILE A 60 3.62 14.85 7.78
N LEU A 61 3.86 13.65 8.30
CA LEU A 61 3.51 12.41 7.61
C LEU A 61 1.98 12.21 7.55
N LEU A 62 1.24 12.60 8.59
CA LEU A 62 -0.21 12.56 8.56
C LEU A 62 -0.79 13.53 7.51
N LEU A 63 -0.30 14.78 7.46
CA LEU A 63 -0.74 15.77 6.48
C LEU A 63 -0.47 15.29 5.04
N ALA A 64 0.70 14.68 4.79
CA ALA A 64 1.00 14.11 3.47
C ALA A 64 -0.04 13.06 3.07
N ARG A 65 -0.48 12.20 4.01
CA ARG A 65 -1.50 11.16 3.72
C ARG A 65 -2.89 11.73 3.48
N ILE A 66 -3.25 12.82 4.15
CA ILE A 66 -4.51 13.54 3.87
C ILE A 66 -4.49 14.09 2.44
N ILE A 67 -3.38 14.69 2.02
CA ILE A 67 -3.19 15.20 0.66
C ILE A 67 -3.27 14.05 -0.35
N ASP A 68 -2.61 12.91 -0.10
CA ASP A 68 -2.68 11.72 -0.94
C ASP A 68 -4.13 11.19 -1.14
N GLY A 69 -5.01 11.41 -0.18
CA GLY A 69 -6.43 11.05 -0.30
C GLY A 69 -7.20 11.96 -1.24
N ILE A 70 -6.76 13.22 -1.36
CA ILE A 70 -7.43 14.25 -2.16
C ILE A 70 -6.84 14.32 -3.58
N ASP A 71 -5.57 14.07 -3.75
CA ASP A 71 -4.86 14.25 -5.03
C ASP A 71 -5.21 13.16 -6.07
N ALA A 72 -5.56 11.95 -5.65
CA ALA A 72 -5.85 10.85 -6.57
C ALA A 72 -7.02 11.14 -7.54
N PRO A 73 -8.19 11.70 -7.10
CA PRO A 73 -9.22 12.15 -8.01
C PRO A 73 -8.77 13.27 -8.94
N ILE A 74 -7.92 14.17 -8.46
CA ILE A 74 -7.39 15.30 -9.26
C ILE A 74 -6.51 14.75 -10.39
N TRP A 75 -5.60 13.83 -10.07
CA TRP A 75 -4.79 13.14 -11.07
C TRP A 75 -5.63 12.37 -12.08
N GLY A 76 -6.71 11.71 -11.63
CA GLY A 76 -7.66 11.05 -12.54
C GLY A 76 -8.25 12.02 -13.58
N ILE A 77 -8.68 13.21 -13.14
CA ILE A 77 -9.21 14.25 -14.04
C ILE A 77 -8.12 14.78 -14.99
N ILE A 78 -6.91 15.00 -14.50
CA ILE A 78 -5.77 15.48 -15.30
C ILE A 78 -5.45 14.47 -16.40
N ILE A 79 -5.35 13.18 -16.06
CA ILE A 79 -5.07 12.10 -17.01
C ILE A 79 -6.19 11.96 -18.03
N ASP A 80 -7.45 12.00 -17.62
CA ASP A 80 -8.61 11.92 -18.53
C ASP A 80 -8.63 13.07 -19.56
N LYS A 81 -8.13 14.25 -19.18
CA LYS A 81 -8.03 15.43 -20.05
C LYS A 81 -6.74 15.46 -20.88
N THR A 82 -5.77 14.64 -20.55
CA THR A 82 -4.48 14.62 -21.27
C THR A 82 -4.67 14.12 -22.69
N ARG A 83 -4.22 14.93 -23.64
CA ARG A 83 -4.16 14.59 -25.06
C ARG A 83 -2.73 14.79 -25.54
N SER A 84 -2.04 13.72 -25.88
CA SER A 84 -0.68 13.79 -26.40
C SER A 84 -0.46 12.78 -27.51
N ARG A 85 0.61 12.99 -28.27
CA ARG A 85 1.05 12.04 -29.32
C ARG A 85 1.42 10.65 -28.77
N TYR A 86 1.58 10.52 -27.45
CA TYR A 86 1.93 9.27 -26.77
C TYR A 86 0.72 8.56 -26.14
N GLY A 87 -0.49 9.14 -26.24
CA GLY A 87 -1.69 8.66 -25.56
C GLY A 87 -2.06 9.48 -24.32
N LYS A 88 -2.90 8.92 -23.43
CA LYS A 88 -3.39 9.58 -22.22
C LYS A 88 -2.50 9.30 -20.98
N CYS A 89 -2.09 8.06 -20.78
CA CYS A 89 -1.35 7.61 -19.59
C CYS A 89 0.17 7.62 -19.78
N ARG A 90 0.65 7.22 -20.96
CA ARG A 90 2.08 7.11 -21.26
C ARG A 90 2.89 8.38 -21.07
N PRO A 91 2.42 9.60 -21.41
CA PRO A 91 3.23 10.82 -21.25
C PRO A 91 3.63 11.05 -19.79
N TRP A 92 2.83 10.60 -18.83
CA TRP A 92 3.13 10.73 -17.40
C TRP A 92 4.32 9.87 -16.97
N PHE A 93 4.56 8.72 -17.63
CA PHE A 93 5.76 7.91 -17.42
C PHE A 93 7.03 8.51 -18.03
N LEU A 94 6.90 9.54 -18.83
CA LEU A 94 8.01 10.33 -19.35
C LEU A 94 8.27 11.59 -18.51
N TRP A 95 7.20 12.29 -18.12
CA TRP A 95 7.32 13.63 -17.51
C TRP A 95 7.55 13.59 -16.01
N LEU A 96 6.96 12.64 -15.30
CA LEU A 96 7.00 12.60 -13.83
C LEU A 96 8.17 11.83 -13.20
N PRO A 97 8.85 10.87 -13.85
CA PRO A 97 9.91 10.10 -13.21
C PRO A 97 11.02 10.97 -12.63
N LEU A 98 11.49 11.94 -13.41
CA LEU A 98 12.57 12.82 -12.97
C LEU A 98 12.16 13.73 -11.79
N PRO A 99 11.04 14.49 -11.85
CA PRO A 99 10.57 15.23 -10.68
C PRO A 99 10.34 14.35 -9.45
N PHE A 100 9.73 13.17 -9.62
CA PHE A 100 9.50 12.22 -8.52
C PHE A 100 10.83 11.75 -7.90
N ALA A 101 11.81 11.38 -8.73
CA ALA A 101 13.14 10.98 -8.30
C ALA A 101 13.84 12.10 -7.50
N VAL A 102 13.79 13.34 -8.00
CA VAL A 102 14.41 14.50 -7.35
C VAL A 102 13.75 14.78 -6.00
N PHE A 103 12.43 14.90 -5.93
CA PHE A 103 11.77 15.24 -4.66
C PHE A 103 11.81 14.10 -3.65
N SER A 104 11.82 12.83 -4.10
CA SER A 104 12.05 11.68 -3.23
C SER A 104 13.45 11.70 -2.61
N ALA A 105 14.49 12.04 -3.39
CA ALA A 105 15.83 12.19 -2.86
C ALA A 105 15.94 13.40 -1.91
N LEU A 106 15.34 14.54 -2.28
CA LEU A 106 15.29 15.74 -1.44
C LEU A 106 14.58 15.51 -0.10
N SER A 107 13.63 14.59 -0.02
CA SER A 107 12.97 14.23 1.24
C SER A 107 13.93 13.58 2.25
N PHE A 108 15.04 13.01 1.78
CA PHE A 108 16.12 12.45 2.59
C PHE A 108 17.35 13.38 2.67
N TRP A 109 17.18 14.66 2.43
CA TRP A 109 18.21 15.66 2.66
C TRP A 109 17.79 16.59 3.79
N SER A 110 18.71 16.84 4.72
CA SER A 110 18.50 17.76 5.83
C SER A 110 19.46 18.96 5.69
N PRO A 111 18.99 20.09 5.14
CA PRO A 111 19.82 21.30 5.03
C PRO A 111 20.18 21.85 6.41
N ASP A 112 21.31 22.52 6.52
CA ASP A 112 21.75 23.17 7.76
C ASP A 112 21.08 24.53 7.94
N ILE A 113 19.83 24.49 8.40
CA ILE A 113 18.95 25.63 8.66
C ILE A 113 18.28 25.49 10.03
N SER A 114 17.54 26.51 10.45
CA SER A 114 16.77 26.44 11.70
C SER A 114 15.85 25.23 11.78
N MET A 115 15.56 24.74 12.99
CA MET A 115 14.71 23.54 13.19
C MET A 115 13.33 23.68 12.54
N THR A 116 12.71 24.89 12.65
CA THR A 116 11.45 25.20 11.96
C THR A 116 11.63 25.15 10.44
N GLY A 117 12.74 25.66 9.91
CA GLY A 117 13.08 25.58 8.50
C GLY A 117 13.21 24.11 8.02
N LYS A 118 13.90 23.26 8.78
CA LYS A 118 14.01 21.81 8.50
C LYS A 118 12.65 21.15 8.44
N ALA A 119 11.75 21.43 9.39
CA ALA A 119 10.42 20.87 9.43
C ALA A 119 9.57 21.30 8.22
N ILE A 120 9.60 22.57 7.84
CA ILE A 120 8.90 23.09 6.65
C ILE A 120 9.48 22.47 5.38
N TYR A 121 10.79 22.39 5.26
CA TYR A 121 11.48 21.78 4.12
C TYR A 121 11.10 20.29 3.98
N ALA A 122 11.15 19.53 5.07
CA ALA A 122 10.76 18.13 5.13
C ALA A 122 9.29 17.93 4.71
N ALA A 123 8.39 18.79 5.21
CA ALA A 123 6.98 18.76 4.85
C ALA A 123 6.79 18.98 3.34
N ILE A 124 7.37 20.05 2.79
CA ILE A 124 7.20 20.42 1.38
C ILE A 124 7.80 19.35 0.45
N SER A 125 9.04 18.91 0.70
CA SER A 125 9.71 17.93 -0.16
C SER A 125 8.99 16.59 -0.16
N TYR A 126 8.56 16.10 1.01
CA TYR A 126 7.83 14.83 1.12
C TYR A 126 6.42 14.91 0.53
N MET A 127 5.68 16.02 0.74
CA MET A 127 4.36 16.21 0.14
C MET A 127 4.42 16.24 -1.39
N ILE A 128 5.39 16.95 -1.97
CA ILE A 128 5.56 16.98 -3.42
C ILE A 128 5.92 15.59 -3.95
N ALA A 129 6.84 14.87 -3.29
CA ALA A 129 7.18 13.50 -3.66
C ALA A 129 5.94 12.58 -3.64
N SER A 130 5.07 12.70 -2.61
CA SER A 130 3.84 11.92 -2.47
C SER A 130 2.84 12.22 -3.58
N ILE A 131 2.61 13.50 -3.91
CA ILE A 131 1.74 13.94 -5.03
C ILE A 131 2.25 13.38 -6.36
N LEU A 132 3.56 13.45 -6.60
CA LEU A 132 4.18 12.95 -7.83
C LEU A 132 4.10 11.40 -7.92
N PHE A 133 4.23 10.70 -6.79
CA PHE A 133 3.99 9.25 -6.74
C PHE A 133 2.56 8.90 -7.14
N THR A 134 1.57 9.61 -6.60
CA THR A 134 0.16 9.41 -7.01
C THR A 134 -0.02 9.70 -8.50
N GLY A 135 0.68 10.73 -9.02
CA GLY A 135 0.72 11.07 -10.45
C GLY A 135 1.30 9.97 -11.34
N LEU A 136 2.19 9.12 -10.84
CA LEU A 136 2.73 7.94 -11.54
C LEU A 136 1.84 6.71 -11.36
N ASN A 137 1.30 6.49 -10.17
CA ASN A 137 0.51 5.30 -9.85
C ASN A 137 -0.90 5.35 -10.47
N THR A 138 -1.50 6.53 -10.61
CA THR A 138 -2.82 6.68 -11.23
C THR A 138 -2.82 6.27 -12.71
N PRO A 139 -1.92 6.78 -13.58
CA PRO A 139 -1.86 6.32 -14.97
C PRO A 139 -1.42 4.85 -15.08
N LEU A 140 -0.60 4.32 -14.16
CA LEU A 140 -0.26 2.91 -14.10
C LEU A 140 -1.50 2.01 -13.95
N SER A 141 -2.45 2.42 -13.12
CA SER A 141 -3.71 1.71 -12.95
C SER A 141 -4.66 1.92 -14.13
N ALA A 142 -4.68 3.12 -14.70
CA ALA A 142 -5.58 3.51 -15.78
C ALA A 142 -5.16 2.96 -17.15
N ILE A 143 -3.88 2.67 -17.38
CA ILE A 143 -3.39 2.19 -18.67
C ILE A 143 -3.77 0.74 -18.98
N LEU A 144 -4.04 -0.08 -17.96
CA LEU A 144 -4.31 -1.50 -18.12
C LEU A 144 -5.42 -1.82 -19.14
N PRO A 145 -6.63 -1.21 -19.06
CA PRO A 145 -7.65 -1.40 -20.09
C PRO A 145 -7.29 -0.79 -21.45
N LEU A 146 -6.33 0.14 -21.49
CA LEU A 146 -5.85 0.77 -22.72
C LEU A 146 -4.76 -0.05 -23.43
N MET A 147 -4.16 -1.04 -22.74
CA MET A 147 -3.16 -1.93 -23.32
C MET A 147 -3.78 -3.15 -24.02
N THR A 148 -4.92 -3.64 -23.53
CA THR A 148 -5.59 -4.83 -24.08
C THR A 148 -7.08 -4.85 -23.77
N LEU A 149 -7.89 -5.35 -24.72
CA LEU A 149 -9.31 -5.62 -24.51
C LEU A 149 -9.56 -7.02 -23.91
N SER A 150 -8.59 -7.92 -23.98
CA SER A 150 -8.74 -9.30 -23.49
C SER A 150 -8.74 -9.35 -21.96
N PRO A 151 -9.80 -9.86 -21.29
CA PRO A 151 -9.83 -10.04 -19.84
C PRO A 151 -8.71 -10.95 -19.33
N LYS A 152 -8.35 -12.00 -20.09
CA LYS A 152 -7.23 -12.89 -19.73
C LYS A 152 -5.88 -12.15 -19.71
N GLU A 153 -5.60 -11.36 -20.73
CA GLU A 153 -4.36 -10.56 -20.79
C GLU A 153 -4.32 -9.50 -19.68
N ARG A 154 -5.45 -8.87 -19.34
CA ARG A 154 -5.53 -7.94 -18.20
C ARG A 154 -5.17 -8.63 -16.88
N LEU A 155 -5.65 -9.85 -16.67
CA LEU A 155 -5.30 -10.63 -15.49
C LEU A 155 -3.81 -10.95 -15.43
N VAL A 156 -3.22 -11.38 -16.56
CA VAL A 156 -1.78 -11.65 -16.67
C VAL A 156 -0.96 -10.40 -16.39
N LEU A 157 -1.31 -9.25 -17.00
CA LEU A 157 -0.63 -7.98 -16.74
C LEU A 157 -0.71 -7.56 -15.28
N ASN A 158 -1.89 -7.70 -14.66
CA ASN A 158 -2.05 -7.38 -13.24
C ASN A 158 -1.18 -8.29 -12.36
N SER A 159 -1.04 -9.57 -12.70
CA SER A 159 -0.13 -10.48 -12.01
C SER A 159 1.34 -10.05 -12.14
N TRP A 160 1.79 -9.63 -13.33
CA TRP A 160 3.12 -9.08 -13.54
C TRP A 160 3.34 -7.80 -12.73
N ARG A 161 2.35 -6.93 -12.68
CA ARG A 161 2.35 -5.73 -11.86
C ARG A 161 2.51 -6.05 -10.37
N MET A 162 1.67 -6.93 -9.83
CA MET A 162 1.73 -7.33 -8.42
C MET A 162 3.08 -7.97 -8.07
N THR A 163 3.58 -8.85 -8.93
CA THR A 163 4.91 -9.47 -8.76
C THR A 163 6.01 -8.40 -8.78
N GLY A 164 5.95 -7.46 -9.72
CA GLY A 164 6.89 -6.34 -9.77
C GLY A 164 6.87 -5.51 -8.49
N GLY A 165 5.68 -5.17 -7.98
CA GLY A 165 5.55 -4.45 -6.72
C GLY A 165 6.24 -5.16 -5.55
N GLN A 166 6.05 -6.47 -5.44
CA GLN A 166 6.68 -7.27 -4.38
C GLN A 166 8.20 -7.39 -4.54
N ILE A 167 8.69 -7.49 -5.77
CA ILE A 167 10.14 -7.45 -6.04
C ILE A 167 10.72 -6.10 -5.60
N GLY A 168 10.04 -4.97 -5.90
CA GLY A 168 10.45 -3.64 -5.46
C GLY A 168 10.54 -3.52 -3.94
N VAL A 169 9.52 -4.00 -3.22
CA VAL A 169 9.49 -4.03 -1.76
C VAL A 169 10.62 -4.89 -1.19
N LEU A 170 10.83 -6.09 -1.74
CA LEU A 170 11.89 -7.00 -1.29
C LEU A 170 13.28 -6.38 -1.50
N LEU A 171 13.54 -5.84 -2.69
CA LEU A 171 14.81 -5.19 -3.01
C LEU A 171 15.08 -4.02 -2.06
N MET A 172 14.08 -3.16 -1.84
CA MET A 172 14.20 -2.04 -0.91
C MET A 172 14.52 -2.53 0.50
N ASN A 173 13.74 -3.48 1.04
CA ASN A 173 13.93 -3.99 2.40
C ASN A 173 15.30 -4.64 2.61
N ALA A 174 15.78 -5.40 1.62
CA ALA A 174 17.07 -6.09 1.71
C ALA A 174 18.27 -5.15 1.56
N THR A 175 18.13 -4.06 0.78
CA THR A 175 19.30 -3.26 0.37
C THR A 175 19.35 -1.87 1.00
N ALA A 176 18.24 -1.32 1.54
CA ALA A 176 18.19 0.06 2.01
C ALA A 176 19.25 0.38 3.08
N LEU A 177 19.22 -0.27 4.23
CA LEU A 177 20.19 0.02 5.30
C LEU A 177 21.61 -0.42 4.98
N PRO A 178 21.86 -1.56 4.32
CA PRO A 178 23.21 -1.88 3.80
C PRO A 178 23.77 -0.81 2.88
N LEU A 179 22.95 -0.23 1.97
CA LEU A 179 23.37 0.89 1.12
C LEU A 179 23.60 2.17 1.93
N VAL A 180 22.74 2.47 2.90
CA VAL A 180 22.93 3.62 3.80
C VAL A 180 24.29 3.50 4.51
N ALA A 181 24.59 2.34 5.09
CA ALA A 181 25.86 2.12 5.77
C ALA A 181 27.07 2.19 4.80
N PHE A 182 26.96 1.56 3.63
CA PHE A 182 28.05 1.51 2.64
C PHE A 182 28.32 2.87 2.01
N LEU A 183 27.27 3.58 1.58
CA LEU A 183 27.41 4.88 0.91
C LEU A 183 27.68 6.03 1.88
N GLY A 184 27.18 5.91 3.12
CA GLY A 184 27.37 6.92 4.16
C GLY A 184 28.75 6.87 4.82
N ASN A 185 29.44 5.72 4.74
CA ASN A 185 30.77 5.54 5.34
C ASN A 185 30.86 6.06 6.79
N GLY A 186 29.81 5.81 7.59
CA GLY A 186 29.68 6.25 8.98
C GLY A 186 28.87 7.54 9.19
N ASP A 187 28.47 8.22 8.13
CA ASP A 187 27.56 9.37 8.19
C ASP A 187 26.16 8.96 7.68
N ASP A 188 25.20 8.81 8.59
CA ASP A 188 23.83 8.44 8.25
C ASP A 188 23.16 9.53 7.37
N HIS A 189 23.47 10.82 7.52
CA HIS A 189 22.94 11.88 6.65
C HIS A 189 23.33 11.66 5.19
N ALA A 190 24.61 11.46 4.93
CA ALA A 190 25.13 11.16 3.59
C ALA A 190 24.60 9.80 3.08
N GLY A 191 24.51 8.81 3.95
CA GLY A 191 24.04 7.48 3.63
C GLY A 191 22.59 7.46 3.12
N PHE A 192 21.68 8.11 3.82
CA PHE A 192 20.27 8.15 3.43
C PHE A 192 20.05 8.90 2.12
N ILE A 193 20.69 10.06 1.92
CA ILE A 193 20.52 10.79 0.65
C ILE A 193 21.13 10.05 -0.54
N TYR A 194 22.32 9.45 -0.40
CA TYR A 194 22.93 8.69 -1.51
C TYR A 194 22.14 7.42 -1.84
N THR A 195 21.58 6.75 -0.84
CA THR A 195 20.66 5.61 -1.05
C THR A 195 19.40 6.05 -1.77
N ALA A 196 18.80 7.18 -1.35
CA ALA A 196 17.63 7.74 -2.01
C ALA A 196 17.93 8.11 -3.48
N ILE A 197 19.08 8.72 -3.77
CA ILE A 197 19.54 9.02 -5.13
C ILE A 197 19.72 7.74 -5.94
N THR A 198 20.33 6.70 -5.36
CA THR A 198 20.53 5.40 -6.03
C THR A 198 19.19 4.79 -6.43
N PHE A 199 18.24 4.71 -5.51
CA PHE A 199 16.89 4.22 -5.79
C PHE A 199 16.13 5.13 -6.78
N ALA A 200 16.33 6.44 -6.72
CA ALA A 200 15.76 7.40 -7.64
C ALA A 200 16.24 7.18 -9.07
N ILE A 201 17.53 6.94 -9.28
CA ILE A 201 18.12 6.64 -10.60
C ILE A 201 17.53 5.34 -11.15
N ILE A 202 17.48 4.27 -10.34
CA ILE A 202 16.91 2.98 -10.72
C ILE A 202 15.44 3.12 -11.08
N SER A 203 14.65 3.81 -10.23
CA SER A 203 13.23 4.05 -10.45
C SER A 203 12.97 4.83 -11.74
N CYS A 204 13.75 5.88 -11.98
CA CYS A 204 13.65 6.68 -13.20
C CYS A 204 13.98 5.84 -14.44
N ALA A 205 15.06 5.06 -14.40
CA ALA A 205 15.47 4.20 -15.52
C ALA A 205 14.41 3.13 -15.84
N LEU A 206 13.85 2.46 -14.84
CA LEU A 206 12.79 1.46 -15.00
C LEU A 206 11.50 2.07 -15.55
N THR A 207 11.13 3.27 -15.10
CA THR A 207 9.93 3.96 -15.59
C THR A 207 10.10 4.42 -17.05
N LEU A 208 11.27 4.93 -17.41
CA LEU A 208 11.59 5.30 -18.81
C LEU A 208 11.69 4.07 -19.71
N PHE A 209 12.23 2.96 -19.20
CA PHE A 209 12.21 1.68 -19.90
C PHE A 209 10.77 1.24 -20.20
N ALA A 210 9.88 1.33 -19.22
CA ALA A 210 8.48 1.01 -19.41
C ALA A 210 7.79 1.95 -20.42
N PHE A 211 8.04 3.26 -20.34
CA PHE A 211 7.54 4.22 -21.30
C PHE A 211 7.89 3.84 -22.74
N LYS A 212 9.09 3.37 -23.00
CA LYS A 212 9.57 2.97 -24.34
C LYS A 212 8.79 1.77 -24.89
N ASN A 213 8.48 0.79 -24.06
CA ASN A 213 7.98 -0.52 -24.49
C ASN A 213 6.45 -0.66 -24.40
N ILE A 214 5.80 0.07 -23.51
CA ILE A 214 4.33 0.04 -23.35
C ILE A 214 3.71 0.92 -24.44
N ARG A 215 2.59 0.46 -24.99
CA ARG A 215 1.79 1.22 -25.97
C ARG A 215 0.32 1.18 -25.58
N GLU A 216 -0.35 2.31 -25.78
CA GLU A 216 -1.81 2.41 -25.65
C GLU A 216 -2.45 2.10 -27.02
N MET A 217 -3.60 1.44 -27.00
CA MET A 217 -4.46 1.28 -28.17
C MET A 217 -5.20 2.58 -28.46
N ASP A 218 -5.62 2.78 -29.70
CA ASP A 218 -6.43 3.93 -30.08
C ASP A 218 -7.71 4.02 -29.24
N THR A 219 -7.89 5.15 -28.58
CA THR A 219 -8.93 5.38 -27.58
C THR A 219 -10.34 5.41 -28.16
N ASP A 220 -10.48 5.65 -29.48
CA ASP A 220 -11.78 5.74 -30.17
C ASP A 220 -12.55 4.40 -30.19
N LYS A 221 -11.87 3.29 -29.87
CA LYS A 221 -12.45 1.93 -29.83
C LYS A 221 -12.94 1.51 -28.44
N ILE A 222 -12.72 2.32 -27.40
CA ILE A 222 -13.05 1.97 -26.01
C ILE A 222 -14.37 2.63 -25.65
N GLN A 223 -15.43 1.83 -25.52
CA GLN A 223 -16.71 2.29 -24.97
C GLN A 223 -16.50 2.75 -23.53
N HIS A 224 -16.75 4.03 -23.27
CA HIS A 224 -16.74 4.57 -21.91
C HIS A 224 -18.04 4.18 -21.24
N GLU A 225 -17.98 3.34 -20.20
CA GLU A 225 -19.13 3.18 -19.31
C GLU A 225 -19.50 4.55 -18.72
N PRO A 226 -20.81 4.93 -18.73
CA PRO A 226 -21.23 6.21 -18.20
C PRO A 226 -20.88 6.33 -16.72
N LYS A 227 -20.04 7.31 -16.38
CA LYS A 227 -19.66 7.60 -14.99
C LYS A 227 -20.90 8.09 -14.24
N LEU A 228 -21.33 7.38 -13.20
CA LEU A 228 -22.40 7.81 -12.30
C LEU A 228 -22.03 9.15 -11.65
N PRO A 229 -22.96 10.11 -11.53
CA PRO A 229 -22.74 11.35 -10.79
C PRO A 229 -22.28 11.06 -9.35
N MET A 230 -21.25 11.75 -8.86
CA MET A 230 -20.67 11.51 -7.53
C MET A 230 -21.71 11.51 -6.41
N LYS A 231 -22.69 12.42 -6.46
CA LYS A 231 -23.81 12.46 -5.45
C LYS A 231 -24.61 11.16 -5.40
N LYS A 232 -24.89 10.53 -6.56
CA LYS A 232 -25.60 9.24 -6.63
C LYS A 232 -24.71 8.09 -6.13
N SER A 233 -23.42 8.15 -6.41
CA SER A 233 -22.46 7.15 -5.93
C SER A 233 -22.31 7.19 -4.41
N PHE A 234 -22.29 8.37 -3.79
CA PHE A 234 -22.30 8.50 -2.33
C PHE A 234 -23.62 8.01 -1.69
N ALA A 235 -24.74 8.11 -2.39
CA ALA A 235 -26.01 7.57 -1.91
C ALA A 235 -25.97 6.05 -1.75
N ALA A 236 -25.20 5.33 -2.58
CA ALA A 236 -25.02 3.88 -2.47
C ALA A 236 -24.22 3.43 -1.23
N MET A 237 -23.49 4.35 -0.58
CA MET A 237 -22.78 4.09 0.68
C MET A 237 -23.73 4.14 1.87
N LYS A 238 -24.81 4.95 1.77
CA LYS A 238 -25.75 5.18 2.87
C LYS A 238 -26.56 3.91 3.18
N GLY A 239 -26.37 3.40 4.41
CA GLY A 239 -27.04 2.20 4.87
C GLY A 239 -26.48 0.89 4.33
N ASN A 240 -25.34 0.92 3.63
CA ASN A 240 -24.58 -0.28 3.24
C ASN A 240 -23.73 -0.74 4.43
N TRP A 241 -24.38 -1.34 5.42
CA TRP A 241 -23.72 -1.80 6.65
C TRP A 241 -22.56 -2.78 6.40
N PRO A 242 -22.68 -3.80 5.51
CA PRO A 242 -21.56 -4.67 5.22
C PRO A 242 -20.33 -3.89 4.76
N TRP A 243 -20.50 -2.92 3.89
CA TRP A 243 -19.44 -2.06 3.41
C TRP A 243 -18.81 -1.23 4.54
N ILE A 244 -19.64 -0.61 5.40
CA ILE A 244 -19.15 0.19 6.53
C ILE A 244 -18.31 -0.64 7.50
N LEU A 245 -18.79 -1.83 7.88
CA LEU A 245 -18.09 -2.73 8.79
C LEU A 245 -16.75 -3.19 8.21
N MET A 246 -16.73 -3.51 6.92
CA MET A 246 -15.52 -3.90 6.21
C MET A 246 -14.51 -2.74 6.11
N VAL A 247 -14.97 -1.53 5.77
CA VAL A 247 -14.10 -0.34 5.70
C VAL A 247 -13.49 -0.04 7.06
N LEU A 248 -14.27 -0.13 8.13
CA LEU A 248 -13.79 0.11 9.50
C LEU A 248 -12.73 -0.92 9.88
N ALA A 249 -12.98 -2.20 9.65
CA ALA A 249 -12.01 -3.27 9.93
C ALA A 249 -10.72 -3.08 9.11
N ASN A 250 -10.85 -2.76 7.82
CA ASN A 250 -9.73 -2.55 6.91
C ASN A 250 -8.89 -1.31 7.30
N LEU A 251 -9.54 -0.22 7.68
CA LEU A 251 -8.84 0.99 8.15
C LEU A 251 -8.04 0.72 9.42
N ILE A 252 -8.65 0.09 10.42
CA ILE A 252 -7.97 -0.27 11.68
C ILE A 252 -6.80 -1.23 11.40
N PHE A 253 -6.99 -2.20 10.52
CA PHE A 253 -5.92 -3.13 10.09
C PHE A 253 -4.72 -2.40 9.49
N TRP A 254 -4.94 -1.45 8.56
CA TRP A 254 -3.85 -0.69 7.93
C TRP A 254 -3.14 0.26 8.92
N ILE A 255 -3.87 0.80 9.91
CA ILE A 255 -3.25 1.57 11.01
C ILE A 255 -2.28 0.67 11.77
N ALA A 256 -2.74 -0.51 12.20
CA ALA A 256 -1.93 -1.47 12.96
C ALA A 256 -0.70 -1.94 12.18
N LEU A 257 -0.90 -2.32 10.91
CA LEU A 257 0.17 -2.83 10.05
C LEU A 257 1.25 -1.78 9.82
N GLN A 258 0.86 -0.56 9.47
CA GLN A 258 1.82 0.52 9.21
C GLN A 258 2.54 0.95 10.48
N GLN A 259 1.84 1.06 11.60
CA GLN A 259 2.45 1.38 12.90
C GLN A 259 3.56 0.37 13.22
N ARG A 260 3.26 -0.93 13.12
CA ARG A 260 4.23 -2.00 13.36
C ARG A 260 5.43 -1.92 12.40
N ASN A 261 5.18 -1.72 11.12
CA ASN A 261 6.25 -1.64 10.10
C ASN A 261 7.15 -0.42 10.26
N THR A 262 6.60 0.71 10.71
CA THR A 262 7.39 1.93 10.95
C THR A 262 8.24 1.83 12.21
N THR A 263 7.76 1.13 13.26
CA THR A 263 8.41 1.11 14.57
C THR A 263 9.44 0.01 14.74
N ILE A 264 9.50 -0.97 13.82
CA ILE A 264 10.49 -2.07 13.88
C ILE A 264 11.94 -1.57 13.94
N VAL A 265 12.25 -0.51 13.19
CA VAL A 265 13.60 0.09 13.16
C VAL A 265 13.99 0.60 14.54
N TYR A 266 13.08 1.29 15.22
CA TYR A 266 13.31 1.81 16.57
C TYR A 266 13.48 0.67 17.60
N TYR A 267 12.62 -0.35 17.54
CA TYR A 267 12.69 -1.48 18.44
C TYR A 267 14.02 -2.24 18.32
N LEU A 268 14.46 -2.54 17.10
CA LEU A 268 15.74 -3.21 16.86
C LEU A 268 16.94 -2.33 17.21
N THR A 269 16.85 -1.02 17.00
CA THR A 269 17.95 -0.08 17.29
C THR A 269 18.12 0.20 18.77
N TYR A 270 17.02 0.50 19.49
CA TYR A 270 17.10 1.00 20.86
C TYR A 270 16.81 -0.02 21.94
N ASN A 271 15.89 -0.99 21.69
CA ASN A 271 15.56 -2.01 22.68
C ASN A 271 16.50 -3.21 22.61
N LEU A 272 16.96 -3.59 21.40
CA LEU A 272 17.81 -4.76 21.21
C LEU A 272 19.26 -4.44 20.83
N ASP A 273 19.57 -3.17 20.53
CA ASP A 273 20.90 -2.73 20.01
C ASP A 273 21.36 -3.56 18.80
N ARG A 274 20.43 -3.92 17.91
CA ARG A 274 20.64 -4.79 16.76
C ARG A 274 20.08 -4.18 15.48
N LYS A 275 20.51 -2.94 15.15
CA LYS A 275 20.17 -2.24 13.89
C LYS A 275 20.53 -3.08 12.64
N ASP A 276 21.56 -3.93 12.74
CA ASP A 276 22.01 -4.86 11.70
C ASP A 276 20.94 -5.84 11.25
N LEU A 277 19.98 -6.19 12.11
CA LEU A 277 18.89 -7.13 11.80
C LEU A 277 17.73 -6.50 11.03
N VAL A 278 17.63 -5.18 10.94
CA VAL A 278 16.50 -4.50 10.29
C VAL A 278 16.29 -4.95 8.84
N PRO A 279 17.32 -5.05 7.97
CA PRO A 279 17.14 -5.53 6.60
C PRO A 279 16.63 -6.97 6.54
N LEU A 280 17.13 -7.84 7.40
CA LEU A 280 16.70 -9.23 7.48
C LEU A 280 15.23 -9.32 7.90
N ILE A 281 14.86 -8.67 8.99
CA ILE A 281 13.51 -8.70 9.57
C ILE A 281 12.50 -8.10 8.57
N ASN A 282 12.82 -6.96 7.95
CA ASN A 282 11.96 -6.36 6.94
C ASN A 282 11.83 -7.24 5.67
N SER A 283 12.91 -7.92 5.26
CA SER A 283 12.84 -8.85 4.12
C SER A 283 11.98 -10.07 4.44
N LEU A 284 12.03 -10.59 5.67
CA LEU A 284 11.18 -11.70 6.11
C LEU A 284 9.69 -11.33 6.15
N ALA A 285 9.33 -10.04 6.25
CA ALA A 285 7.94 -9.61 6.12
C ALA A 285 7.33 -9.98 4.76
N THR A 286 8.14 -10.16 3.71
CA THR A 286 7.65 -10.57 2.38
C THR A 286 7.06 -11.99 2.36
N ILE A 287 7.26 -12.81 3.40
CA ILE A 287 6.65 -14.13 3.53
C ILE A 287 5.11 -14.07 3.48
N GLN A 288 4.52 -12.93 3.85
CA GLN A 288 3.07 -12.70 3.74
C GLN A 288 2.53 -12.98 2.32
N ILE A 289 3.34 -12.81 1.27
CA ILE A 289 2.95 -13.02 -0.14
C ILE A 289 2.54 -14.46 -0.37
N LEU A 290 3.28 -15.43 0.19
CA LEU A 290 2.98 -16.85 0.05
C LEU A 290 1.58 -17.17 0.58
N PHE A 291 1.19 -16.54 1.68
CA PHE A 291 -0.11 -16.73 2.30
C PHE A 291 -1.23 -15.99 1.57
N ILE A 292 -0.94 -14.82 0.99
CA ILE A 292 -1.88 -14.13 0.08
C ILE A 292 -2.22 -15.03 -1.12
N ILE A 293 -1.23 -15.69 -1.71
CA ILE A 293 -1.43 -16.61 -2.84
C ILE A 293 -2.17 -17.88 -2.40
N ALA A 294 -1.97 -18.35 -1.18
CA ALA A 294 -2.61 -19.56 -0.67
C ALA A 294 -4.09 -19.38 -0.29
N ILE A 295 -4.57 -18.16 -0.07
CA ILE A 295 -5.94 -17.87 0.38
C ILE A 295 -7.04 -18.49 -0.50
N PRO A 296 -6.99 -18.46 -1.85
CA PRO A 296 -8.02 -19.07 -2.68
C PRO A 296 -8.24 -20.56 -2.39
N PHE A 297 -7.22 -21.25 -1.88
CA PHE A 297 -7.34 -22.67 -1.49
C PHE A 297 -8.12 -22.85 -0.19
N PHE A 298 -7.92 -21.96 0.78
CA PHE A 298 -8.62 -22.00 2.07
C PHE A 298 -10.04 -21.41 2.00
N SER A 299 -10.26 -20.43 1.12
CA SER A 299 -11.58 -19.78 0.97
C SER A 299 -12.67 -20.66 0.38
N LYS A 300 -12.34 -21.86 -0.11
CA LYS A 300 -13.32 -22.84 -0.60
C LYS A 300 -14.08 -23.56 0.52
N SER A 301 -13.47 -23.70 1.69
CA SER A 301 -14.02 -24.49 2.81
C SER A 301 -14.45 -23.65 4.00
N LEU A 302 -13.96 -22.43 4.12
CA LEU A 302 -14.21 -21.55 5.25
C LEU A 302 -14.86 -20.24 4.80
N ALA A 303 -15.78 -19.70 5.61
CA ALA A 303 -16.34 -18.38 5.37
C ALA A 303 -15.26 -17.31 5.40
N LYS A 304 -15.32 -16.36 4.46
CA LYS A 304 -14.33 -15.29 4.27
C LYS A 304 -14.10 -14.47 5.55
N THR A 305 -15.18 -14.24 6.31
CA THR A 305 -15.12 -13.56 7.61
C THR A 305 -14.20 -14.29 8.59
N TRP A 306 -14.31 -15.62 8.72
CA TRP A 306 -13.50 -16.39 9.66
C TRP A 306 -12.02 -16.46 9.24
N ILE A 307 -11.74 -16.48 7.94
CA ILE A 307 -10.37 -16.40 7.42
C ILE A 307 -9.75 -15.05 7.81
N TRP A 308 -10.49 -13.96 7.64
CA TRP A 308 -9.99 -12.63 8.01
C TRP A 308 -9.78 -12.48 9.51
N VAL A 309 -10.77 -12.86 10.32
CA VAL A 309 -10.65 -12.85 11.80
C VAL A 309 -9.48 -13.72 12.25
N GLY A 310 -9.33 -14.92 11.69
CA GLY A 310 -8.21 -15.81 11.98
C GLY A 310 -6.86 -15.17 11.66
N GLY A 311 -6.73 -14.52 10.50
CA GLY A 311 -5.54 -13.78 10.12
C GLY A 311 -5.20 -12.65 11.11
N LEU A 312 -6.20 -11.87 11.53
CA LEU A 312 -6.02 -10.81 12.53
C LEU A 312 -5.59 -11.35 13.90
N LEU A 313 -6.19 -12.45 14.35
CA LEU A 313 -5.82 -13.09 15.60
C LEU A 313 -4.40 -13.67 15.56
N VAL A 314 -3.99 -14.29 14.45
CA VAL A 314 -2.62 -14.76 14.25
C VAL A 314 -1.63 -13.58 14.25
N ALA A 315 -1.99 -12.44 13.63
CA ALA A 315 -1.16 -11.23 13.65
C ALA A 315 -1.02 -10.68 15.09
N THR A 316 -2.13 -10.65 15.84
CA THR A 316 -2.14 -10.27 17.27
C THR A 316 -1.25 -11.18 18.09
N PHE A 317 -1.42 -12.49 17.93
CA PHE A 317 -0.64 -13.50 18.67
C PHE A 317 0.86 -13.41 18.36
N GLY A 318 1.22 -13.24 17.09
CA GLY A 318 2.60 -12.99 16.68
C GLY A 318 3.20 -11.75 17.36
N GLY A 319 2.41 -10.66 17.50
CA GLY A 319 2.81 -9.47 18.25
C GLY A 319 3.09 -9.76 19.73
N VAL A 320 2.18 -10.44 20.41
CA VAL A 320 2.36 -10.83 21.81
C VAL A 320 3.56 -11.77 21.99
N MET A 321 3.78 -12.70 21.07
CA MET A 321 4.95 -13.58 21.10
C MET A 321 6.28 -12.81 20.94
N MET A 322 6.30 -11.71 20.17
CA MET A 322 7.50 -10.87 20.08
C MET A 322 7.86 -10.24 21.43
N TRP A 323 6.87 -9.86 22.23
CA TRP A 323 7.12 -9.38 23.59
C TRP A 323 7.72 -10.50 24.50
N LEU A 324 7.21 -11.73 24.38
CA LEU A 324 7.72 -12.88 25.14
C LEU A 324 9.12 -13.32 24.69
N ALA A 325 9.52 -12.92 23.47
CA ALA A 325 10.83 -13.30 22.95
C ALA A 325 12.00 -12.67 23.71
N ALA A 326 11.78 -11.51 24.35
CA ALA A 326 12.81 -10.72 25.01
C ALA A 326 14.09 -10.63 24.13
N ASP A 327 15.25 -11.10 24.64
CA ASP A 327 16.52 -11.05 23.92
C ASP A 327 16.77 -12.27 22.99
N ASN A 328 15.82 -13.21 22.89
CA ASN A 328 15.99 -14.38 22.04
C ASN A 328 15.63 -14.05 20.57
N ILE A 329 16.64 -13.73 19.78
CA ILE A 329 16.50 -13.31 18.37
C ILE A 329 15.83 -14.40 17.52
N THR A 330 16.12 -15.69 17.74
CA THR A 330 15.50 -16.78 16.97
C THR A 330 14.00 -16.83 17.22
N PHE A 331 13.59 -16.69 18.48
CA PHE A 331 12.19 -16.65 18.85
C PHE A 331 11.49 -15.38 18.34
N LEU A 332 12.18 -14.24 18.37
CA LEU A 332 11.69 -12.98 17.78
C LEU A 332 11.42 -13.13 16.27
N ILE A 333 12.35 -13.72 15.53
CA ILE A 333 12.19 -13.97 14.09
C ILE A 333 10.99 -14.89 13.83
N ALA A 334 10.84 -15.96 14.60
CA ALA A 334 9.70 -16.87 14.46
C ALA A 334 8.36 -16.16 14.76
N ALA A 335 8.30 -15.34 15.80
CA ALA A 335 7.13 -14.54 16.15
C ALA A 335 6.82 -13.47 15.08
N TRP A 336 7.85 -12.83 14.51
CA TRP A 336 7.72 -11.90 13.39
C TRP A 336 7.14 -12.57 12.16
N ILE A 337 7.67 -13.73 11.76
CA ILE A 337 7.16 -14.53 10.65
C ILE A 337 5.68 -14.87 10.88
N LEU A 338 5.33 -15.36 12.07
CA LEU A 338 3.95 -15.71 12.42
C LEU A 338 3.02 -14.50 12.30
N GLY A 339 3.43 -13.35 12.85
CA GLY A 339 2.66 -12.10 12.73
C GLY A 339 2.48 -11.63 11.28
N ASN A 340 3.48 -11.85 10.42
CA ASN A 340 3.39 -11.50 8.99
C ASN A 340 2.54 -12.50 8.19
N ILE A 341 2.50 -13.77 8.56
CA ILE A 341 1.53 -14.75 8.03
C ILE A 341 0.10 -14.25 8.31
N GLY A 342 -0.20 -13.91 9.56
CA GLY A 342 -1.52 -13.40 9.94
C GLY A 342 -1.90 -12.12 9.20
N SER A 343 -1.00 -11.15 9.12
CA SER A 343 -1.26 -9.91 8.38
C SER A 343 -1.36 -10.12 6.86
N GLY A 344 -0.64 -11.08 6.28
CA GLY A 344 -0.79 -11.45 4.86
C GLY A 344 -2.18 -12.00 4.55
N ILE A 345 -2.69 -12.89 5.40
CA ILE A 345 -4.08 -13.39 5.30
C ILE A 345 -5.06 -12.20 5.42
N ALA A 346 -4.91 -11.34 6.41
CA ALA A 346 -5.80 -10.22 6.65
C ALA A 346 -5.77 -9.18 5.51
N CYS A 347 -4.62 -8.93 4.91
CA CYS A 347 -4.42 -7.94 3.85
C CYS A 347 -5.21 -8.21 2.57
N SER A 348 -5.43 -9.49 2.23
CA SER A 348 -6.10 -9.88 0.99
C SER A 348 -7.62 -9.98 1.13
N MET A 349 -8.14 -10.17 2.33
CA MET A 349 -9.57 -10.39 2.57
C MET A 349 -10.47 -9.23 2.18
N PRO A 350 -10.11 -7.95 2.43
CA PRO A 350 -10.92 -6.81 1.99
C PRO A 350 -11.24 -6.86 0.49
N PHE A 351 -10.25 -7.18 -0.34
CA PHE A 351 -10.42 -7.26 -1.80
C PHE A 351 -11.36 -8.41 -2.21
N ALA A 352 -11.32 -9.54 -1.50
CA ALA A 352 -12.19 -10.68 -1.75
C ALA A 352 -13.65 -10.43 -1.32
N MET A 353 -13.88 -9.50 -0.38
CA MET A 353 -15.20 -9.21 0.19
C MET A 353 -15.83 -7.93 -0.38
N LEU A 354 -15.05 -7.08 -1.04
CA LEU A 354 -15.53 -5.83 -1.64
C LEU A 354 -16.63 -6.05 -2.69
N GLY A 355 -16.52 -7.11 -3.49
CA GLY A 355 -17.54 -7.48 -4.47
C GLY A 355 -18.92 -7.65 -3.84
N PHE A 356 -18.99 -8.43 -2.77
CA PHE A 356 -20.24 -8.62 -2.02
C PHE A 356 -20.80 -7.30 -1.45
N ALA A 357 -19.95 -6.44 -0.92
CA ALA A 357 -20.38 -5.15 -0.38
C ALA A 357 -20.95 -4.21 -1.47
N VAL A 358 -20.43 -4.30 -2.70
CA VAL A 358 -20.96 -3.60 -3.89
C VAL A 358 -22.31 -4.17 -4.27
N ASP A 359 -22.46 -5.49 -4.33
CA ASP A 359 -23.71 -6.18 -4.68
C ASP A 359 -24.80 -5.90 -3.65
N PHE A 360 -24.48 -5.92 -2.35
CA PHE A 360 -25.40 -5.52 -1.29
C PHE A 360 -25.91 -4.08 -1.47
N GLY A 361 -24.98 -3.15 -1.81
CA GLY A 361 -25.34 -1.77 -2.10
C GLY A 361 -26.30 -1.65 -3.28
N ALA A 362 -26.02 -2.37 -4.37
CA ALA A 362 -26.86 -2.41 -5.56
C ALA A 362 -28.24 -3.03 -5.27
N TRP A 363 -28.28 -4.14 -4.52
CA TRP A 363 -29.53 -4.81 -4.11
C TRP A 363 -30.41 -3.90 -3.26
N LYS A 364 -29.81 -3.13 -2.34
CA LYS A 364 -30.53 -2.27 -1.41
C LYS A 364 -30.99 -0.95 -2.03
N THR A 365 -30.18 -0.34 -2.88
CA THR A 365 -30.41 1.04 -3.39
C THR A 365 -30.73 1.11 -4.89
N GLY A 366 -30.61 0.00 -5.61
CA GLY A 366 -30.71 -0.02 -7.07
C GLY A 366 -29.53 0.68 -7.79
N ILE A 367 -28.51 1.14 -7.05
CA ILE A 367 -27.38 1.90 -7.61
C ILE A 367 -26.10 1.06 -7.54
N LYS A 368 -25.55 0.66 -8.67
CA LYS A 368 -24.29 -0.08 -8.76
C LYS A 368 -23.10 0.90 -8.77
N ALA A 369 -22.66 1.36 -7.60
CA ALA A 369 -21.57 2.33 -7.44
C ALA A 369 -20.21 1.65 -7.20
N THR A 370 -19.83 0.71 -8.07
CA THR A 370 -18.64 -0.14 -7.92
C THR A 370 -17.37 0.67 -7.69
N GLY A 371 -17.11 1.69 -8.51
CA GLY A 371 -15.86 2.45 -8.46
C GLY A 371 -15.62 3.14 -7.12
N ILE A 372 -16.63 3.86 -6.59
CA ILE A 372 -16.48 4.62 -5.35
C ILE A 372 -16.40 3.69 -4.11
N LEU A 373 -17.21 2.63 -4.08
CA LEU A 373 -17.19 1.67 -2.99
C LEU A 373 -15.86 0.93 -2.88
N ILE A 374 -15.27 0.57 -4.04
CA ILE A 374 -13.93 -0.05 -4.08
C ILE A 374 -12.85 0.96 -3.70
N ALA A 375 -12.88 2.18 -4.24
CA ALA A 375 -11.87 3.19 -3.95
C ALA A 375 -11.79 3.52 -2.45
N PHE A 376 -12.94 3.73 -1.80
CA PHE A 376 -12.99 3.97 -0.36
C PHE A 376 -12.74 2.71 0.47
N GLY A 377 -13.24 1.55 0.02
CA GLY A 377 -13.06 0.29 0.73
C GLY A 377 -11.63 -0.26 0.71
N SER A 378 -10.81 0.14 -0.26
CA SER A 378 -9.43 -0.31 -0.39
C SER A 378 -8.42 0.84 -0.33
N THR A 379 -8.28 1.61 -1.40
CA THR A 379 -7.21 2.61 -1.55
C THR A 379 -7.23 3.68 -0.46
N PHE A 380 -8.41 4.19 -0.11
CA PHE A 380 -8.55 5.14 0.98
C PHE A 380 -8.11 4.54 2.33
N CYS A 381 -8.54 3.31 2.65
CA CYS A 381 -8.15 2.63 3.88
C CYS A 381 -6.64 2.41 3.95
N ILE A 382 -6.00 2.02 2.85
CA ILE A 382 -4.55 1.85 2.77
C ILE A 382 -3.83 3.17 3.06
N LYS A 383 -4.19 4.24 2.34
CA LYS A 383 -3.52 5.54 2.46
C LYS A 383 -3.75 6.19 3.83
N MET A 384 -5.00 6.31 4.25
CA MET A 384 -5.35 6.90 5.55
C MET A 384 -4.84 6.07 6.72
N GLY A 385 -5.00 4.73 6.65
CA GLY A 385 -4.50 3.83 7.66
C GLY A 385 -2.98 3.90 7.82
N SER A 386 -2.25 3.95 6.70
CA SER A 386 -0.80 4.11 6.73
C SER A 386 -0.37 5.44 7.36
N GLY A 387 -1.05 6.54 7.04
CA GLY A 387 -0.76 7.84 7.64
C GLY A 387 -1.03 7.89 9.13
N LEU A 388 -2.23 7.45 9.55
CA LEU A 388 -2.61 7.38 10.95
C LEU A 388 -1.71 6.43 11.74
N GLY A 389 -1.34 5.27 11.17
CA GLY A 389 -0.45 4.31 11.82
C GLY A 389 0.94 4.91 12.11
N THR A 390 1.53 5.61 11.14
CA THR A 390 2.81 6.29 11.35
C THR A 390 2.70 7.42 12.37
N ALA A 391 1.62 8.22 12.33
CA ALA A 391 1.39 9.29 13.29
C ALA A 391 1.17 8.75 14.71
N PHE A 392 0.37 7.69 14.87
CA PHE A 392 0.15 7.05 16.17
C PHE A 392 1.44 6.47 16.75
N ALA A 393 2.28 5.84 15.91
CA ALA A 393 3.61 5.40 16.33
C ALA A 393 4.42 6.55 16.93
N ALA A 394 4.50 7.67 16.20
CA ALA A 394 5.23 8.85 16.63
C ALA A 394 4.67 9.43 17.94
N TRP A 395 3.35 9.57 18.06
CA TRP A 395 2.71 10.14 19.23
C TRP A 395 2.82 9.25 20.47
N ILE A 396 2.69 7.94 20.33
CA ILE A 396 2.90 6.99 21.43
C ILE A 396 4.33 7.10 21.94
N MET A 397 5.34 6.98 21.08
CA MET A 397 6.74 7.08 21.49
C MET A 397 7.05 8.44 22.14
N ASN A 398 6.51 9.53 21.57
CA ASN A 398 6.69 10.88 22.13
C ASN A 398 6.05 11.01 23.52
N SER A 399 4.87 10.44 23.76
CA SER A 399 4.18 10.51 25.05
C SER A 399 4.92 9.79 26.18
N PHE A 400 5.75 8.78 25.84
CA PHE A 400 6.63 8.07 26.75
C PHE A 400 8.02 8.70 26.90
N GLY A 401 8.25 9.88 26.26
CA GLY A 401 9.50 10.64 26.40
C GLY A 401 10.66 10.09 25.56
N TYR A 402 10.37 9.50 24.41
CA TYR A 402 11.40 9.12 23.44
C TYR A 402 12.22 10.35 23.00
N VAL A 403 13.55 10.25 23.04
CA VAL A 403 14.47 11.28 22.61
C VAL A 403 15.38 10.75 21.51
N PRO A 404 15.33 11.33 20.29
CA PRO A 404 16.15 10.89 19.17
C PRO A 404 17.66 10.96 19.50
N ASN A 405 18.43 10.00 19.00
CA ASN A 405 19.89 9.92 19.10
C ASN A 405 20.48 9.96 20.52
N HIS A 406 19.69 9.60 21.52
CA HIS A 406 20.15 9.51 22.90
C HIS A 406 19.87 8.10 23.45
N ALA A 407 20.64 7.72 24.46
CA ALA A 407 20.28 6.54 25.24
C ALA A 407 18.89 6.77 25.85
N GLN A 408 17.98 5.85 25.56
CA GLN A 408 16.60 5.99 25.99
C GLN A 408 16.43 5.74 27.49
N SER A 409 15.54 6.49 28.12
CA SER A 409 15.08 6.18 29.47
C SER A 409 14.27 4.88 29.45
N ALA A 410 14.08 4.25 30.62
CA ALA A 410 13.22 3.07 30.74
C ALA A 410 11.79 3.32 30.18
N ALA A 411 11.23 4.51 30.42
CA ALA A 411 9.95 4.92 29.87
C ALA A 411 10.01 5.05 28.34
N GLY A 412 11.08 5.65 27.77
CA GLY A 412 11.27 5.74 26.32
C GLY A 412 11.33 4.37 25.63
N LEU A 413 12.06 3.41 26.21
CA LEU A 413 12.10 2.02 25.73
C LEU A 413 10.73 1.35 25.80
N GLU A 414 10.00 1.57 26.90
CA GLU A 414 8.62 1.08 27.03
C GLU A 414 7.68 1.68 26.00
N GLY A 415 7.83 2.96 25.68
CA GLY A 415 7.09 3.64 24.60
C GLY A 415 7.31 3.03 23.24
N ILE A 416 8.54 2.60 22.92
CA ILE A 416 8.85 1.87 21.71
C ILE A 416 8.16 0.50 21.70
N ILE A 417 8.17 -0.23 22.82
CA ILE A 417 7.47 -1.53 22.97
C ILE A 417 5.96 -1.34 22.77
N TRP A 418 5.37 -0.30 23.35
CA TRP A 418 3.96 0.02 23.14
C TRP A 418 3.65 0.32 21.68
N ALA A 419 4.47 1.14 21.04
CA ALA A 419 4.27 1.52 19.64
C ALA A 419 4.45 0.34 18.67
N PHE A 420 5.37 -0.59 18.96
CA PHE A 420 5.71 -1.70 18.07
C PHE A 420 4.88 -2.96 18.32
N ILE A 421 4.58 -3.29 19.57
CA ILE A 421 3.96 -4.57 19.97
C ILE A 421 2.52 -4.38 20.41
N TRP A 422 2.30 -3.65 21.51
CA TRP A 422 0.99 -3.63 22.19
C TRP A 422 -0.08 -2.90 21.42
N ALA A 423 0.19 -1.70 20.93
CA ALA A 423 -0.81 -0.93 20.21
C ALA A 423 -1.20 -1.58 18.88
N PRO A 424 -0.28 -2.07 18.01
CA PRO A 424 -0.65 -2.84 16.83
C PRO A 424 -1.41 -4.13 17.17
N ALA A 425 -1.01 -4.88 18.22
CA ALA A 425 -1.71 -6.10 18.61
C ALA A 425 -3.16 -5.81 19.04
N LEU A 426 -3.37 -4.76 19.84
CA LEU A 426 -4.71 -4.30 20.23
C LEU A 426 -5.54 -3.85 19.03
N LEU A 427 -4.93 -3.14 18.08
CA LEU A 427 -5.62 -2.69 16.87
C LEU A 427 -5.98 -3.87 15.96
N PHE A 428 -5.12 -4.88 15.80
CA PHE A 428 -5.47 -6.09 15.05
C PHE A 428 -6.64 -6.84 15.70
N ALA A 429 -6.65 -6.97 17.02
CA ALA A 429 -7.78 -7.56 17.74
C ALA A 429 -9.05 -6.71 17.60
N LEU A 430 -8.94 -5.38 17.70
CA LEU A 430 -10.05 -4.45 17.51
C LEU A 430 -10.64 -4.52 16.10
N ALA A 431 -9.80 -4.69 15.06
CA ALA A 431 -10.24 -4.84 13.68
C ALA A 431 -11.10 -6.10 13.46
N ALA A 432 -10.98 -7.12 14.31
CA ALA A 432 -11.83 -8.31 14.22
C ALA A 432 -13.28 -8.06 14.68
N ILE A 433 -13.53 -7.08 15.55
CA ILE A 433 -14.85 -6.82 16.13
C ILE A 433 -15.91 -6.47 15.05
N PRO A 434 -15.68 -5.52 14.13
CA PRO A 434 -16.64 -5.24 13.06
C PRO A 434 -16.95 -6.46 12.19
N LEU A 435 -15.98 -7.37 12.00
CA LEU A 435 -16.14 -8.55 11.18
C LEU A 435 -17.09 -9.57 11.81
N LEU A 436 -17.13 -9.67 13.13
CA LEU A 436 -18.11 -10.53 13.82
C LEU A 436 -19.56 -10.11 13.48
N PHE A 437 -19.81 -8.81 13.36
CA PHE A 437 -21.11 -8.29 12.93
C PHE A 437 -21.32 -8.45 11.40
N PHE A 438 -20.25 -8.47 10.61
CA PHE A 438 -20.33 -8.68 9.15
C PHE A 438 -20.84 -10.10 8.81
N ARG A 439 -20.57 -11.09 9.65
CA ARG A 439 -20.91 -12.51 9.43
C ARG A 439 -22.40 -12.75 9.06
N LYS A 440 -23.30 -11.99 9.69
CA LYS A 440 -24.76 -12.09 9.40
C LYS A 440 -25.09 -11.69 7.96
N TYR A 441 -24.34 -10.76 7.37
CA TYR A 441 -24.54 -10.32 6.00
C TYR A 441 -23.90 -11.29 5.00
N GLU A 442 -22.74 -11.86 5.33
CA GLU A 442 -22.11 -12.88 4.50
C GLU A 442 -23.06 -14.09 4.26
N ALA A 443 -23.85 -14.46 5.26
CA ALA A 443 -24.85 -15.52 5.12
C ALA A 443 -25.97 -15.19 4.10
N MET A 444 -26.12 -13.92 3.71
CA MET A 444 -27.09 -13.48 2.70
C MET A 444 -26.49 -13.41 1.28
N GLU A 445 -25.18 -13.68 1.09
CA GLU A 445 -24.49 -13.49 -0.19
C GLU A 445 -25.15 -14.24 -1.35
N GLU A 446 -25.51 -15.51 -1.15
CA GLU A 446 -26.16 -16.32 -2.18
C GLU A 446 -27.55 -15.79 -2.56
N LYS A 447 -28.35 -15.41 -1.56
CA LYS A 447 -29.68 -14.84 -1.77
C LYS A 447 -29.61 -13.54 -2.58
N ILE A 448 -28.73 -12.63 -2.17
CA ILE A 448 -28.56 -11.31 -2.83
C ILE A 448 -28.11 -11.49 -4.28
N ARG A 449 -27.20 -12.43 -4.54
CA ARG A 449 -26.75 -12.74 -5.91
C ARG A 449 -27.89 -13.26 -6.76
N HIS A 450 -28.68 -14.19 -6.25
CA HIS A 450 -29.86 -14.73 -6.93
C HIS A 450 -30.89 -13.63 -7.24
N ASP A 451 -31.21 -12.77 -6.24
CA ASP A 451 -32.17 -11.67 -6.42
C ASP A 451 -31.70 -10.68 -7.50
N LEU A 452 -30.37 -10.37 -7.57
CA LEU A 452 -29.81 -9.48 -8.58
C LEU A 452 -29.80 -10.11 -9.99
N GLU A 453 -29.61 -11.44 -10.12
CA GLU A 453 -29.66 -12.14 -11.38
C GLU A 453 -31.11 -12.16 -11.95
N THR A 454 -32.10 -12.35 -11.09
CA THR A 454 -33.53 -12.34 -11.50
C THR A 454 -34.06 -10.96 -11.91
N VAL A 455 -33.49 -9.89 -11.40
CA VAL A 455 -33.84 -8.49 -11.80
C VAL A 455 -33.20 -8.10 -13.14
N ASN A 456 -32.08 -8.73 -13.53
CA ASN A 456 -31.36 -8.43 -14.76
C ASN A 456 -31.73 -9.39 -15.94
N SER A 457 -32.50 -10.45 -15.68
CA SER A 457 -33.12 -11.31 -16.68
C SER A 457 -34.49 -10.81 -17.12
#